data_ad69155f1e7598268de4610827ad0e3b
#
_entry.id   ad69155f1e7598268de4610827ad0e3b
#
_cell.length_a   1.000
_cell.length_b   1.000
_cell.length_c   1.000
_cell.angle_alpha   90.00
_cell.angle_beta   90.00
_cell.angle_gamma   90.00
#
_symmetry.space_group_name_H-M   'P 1'
#
loop_
_entity.id
_entity.type
_entity.pdbx_description
1 polymer ?
#
loop_
_entity_poly.entity_id
_entity_poly.type
_entity_poly.pdbx_seq_one_letter_code
_entity_poly.pdbx_strand_id
1 'polypeptide(L)'
;MSNERDTSRTPTPDHAEHNAFFPSPYSLSQYTSAKTDFDGADYPTPYKGGKKVLMIGTDERYILMQNGSMFSTGNHPVEMLLPMYHLDKAGFEFDVATLSGNPVKLEMWAMPGEDEAVKSIYAKYLPKLKAPQKLADLLEQAVADDSPYAAVFVPGGHGVLAGIPHSREVKRLLNAFLVKDRYIITLCHGPACLLAPAVDEKPEDYPFKGYEICVFPDALDTGANLEIGYMPGPLPWLVGENLQKLGVKILNKGITGQVHRDRKLITGDSPLASNNLGKLAAKTLLEAFAR
;
A
#
# COMPACT_ATOMS: atom_id res chain seq x y z
N MET A 1 13.05 8.17 37.16
CA MET A 1 11.66 7.81 36.87
C MET A 1 11.73 6.69 35.84
N SER A 2 11.40 5.45 36.23
CA SER A 2 11.33 4.31 35.31
C SER A 2 10.20 4.58 34.32
N ASN A 3 10.53 4.72 33.03
CA ASN A 3 9.55 4.69 31.96
C ASN A 3 8.94 3.27 31.96
N GLU A 4 7.91 3.04 32.76
CA GLU A 4 7.05 1.88 32.56
C GLU A 4 6.44 2.05 31.15
N ARG A 5 6.81 1.16 30.24
CA ARG A 5 6.19 1.12 28.90
C ARG A 5 4.71 0.83 29.12
N ASP A 6 3.85 1.70 28.60
CA ASP A 6 2.42 1.44 28.59
C ASP A 6 2.16 0.15 27.80
N THR A 7 1.67 -0.87 28.48
CA THR A 7 1.38 -2.20 27.95
C THR A 7 -0.10 -2.42 27.70
N SER A 8 -0.91 -1.35 27.76
CA SER A 8 -2.34 -1.43 27.50
C SER A 8 -2.62 -1.99 26.10
N ARG A 9 -3.54 -2.94 26.02
CA ARG A 9 -4.10 -3.48 24.78
C ARG A 9 -5.38 -2.76 24.35
N THR A 10 -5.80 -1.75 25.09
CA THR A 10 -6.95 -0.92 24.74
C THR A 10 -6.54 0.07 23.65
N PRO A 11 -7.25 0.13 22.51
CA PRO A 11 -7.01 1.14 21.49
C PRO A 11 -7.05 2.56 22.07
N THR A 12 -6.12 3.41 21.63
CA THR A 12 -5.97 4.77 22.14
C THR A 12 -6.98 5.71 21.46
N PRO A 13 -7.78 6.48 22.21
CA PRO A 13 -8.72 7.42 21.60
C PRO A 13 -8.04 8.43 20.67
N ASP A 14 -8.60 8.63 19.49
CA ASP A 14 -8.28 9.74 18.59
C ASP A 14 -9.30 10.86 18.86
N HIS A 15 -8.85 11.90 19.55
CA HIS A 15 -9.72 13.01 19.95
C HIS A 15 -10.10 13.97 18.81
N ALA A 16 -9.60 13.72 17.59
CA ALA A 16 -9.96 14.51 16.43
C ALA A 16 -11.31 14.11 15.82
N GLU A 17 -11.81 12.89 16.14
CA GLU A 17 -13.10 12.39 15.64
C GLU A 17 -13.84 11.59 16.71
N HIS A 18 -15.17 11.62 16.63
CA HIS A 18 -16.04 10.87 17.55
C HIS A 18 -15.85 9.36 17.36
N ASN A 19 -15.73 8.65 18.49
CA ASN A 19 -15.60 7.19 18.52
C ASN A 19 -14.46 6.63 17.63
N ALA A 20 -13.36 7.40 17.50
CA ALA A 20 -12.19 7.05 16.72
C ALA A 20 -11.02 6.64 17.61
N PHE A 21 -10.20 5.70 17.13
CA PHE A 21 -9.11 5.13 17.91
C PHE A 21 -7.90 4.84 17.04
N PHE A 22 -6.73 5.12 17.61
CA PHE A 22 -5.44 4.61 17.17
C PHE A 22 -5.17 3.21 17.73
N PRO A 23 -4.16 2.49 17.23
CA PRO A 23 -3.70 1.25 17.84
C PRO A 23 -3.35 1.41 19.32
N SER A 24 -3.45 0.33 20.07
CA SER A 24 -3.04 0.29 21.48
C SER A 24 -1.54 0.48 21.66
N PRO A 25 -1.06 0.99 22.79
CA PRO A 25 0.36 1.07 23.10
C PRO A 25 1.08 -0.27 23.00
N TYR A 26 0.44 -1.35 23.47
CA TYR A 26 1.00 -2.68 23.35
C TYR A 26 1.21 -3.09 21.88
N SER A 27 0.20 -2.93 21.03
CA SER A 27 0.29 -3.30 19.62
C SER A 27 1.38 -2.50 18.88
N LEU A 28 1.51 -1.21 19.18
CA LEU A 28 2.58 -0.38 18.64
C LEU A 28 3.97 -0.88 19.06
N SER A 29 4.13 -1.34 20.30
CA SER A 29 5.40 -1.92 20.76
C SER A 29 5.78 -3.21 20.04
N GLN A 30 4.81 -3.92 19.46
CA GLN A 30 5.02 -5.17 18.72
C GLN A 30 5.22 -4.95 17.21
N TYR A 31 4.53 -3.97 16.62
CA TYR A 31 4.43 -3.81 15.17
C TYR A 31 5.18 -2.60 14.62
N THR A 32 5.80 -1.79 15.48
CA THR A 32 6.60 -0.66 15.02
C THR A 32 8.06 -0.82 15.43
N SER A 33 8.96 -0.27 14.62
CA SER A 33 10.39 -0.26 14.87
C SER A 33 10.98 1.10 14.52
N ALA A 34 12.03 1.50 15.23
CA ALA A 34 12.78 2.71 14.93
C ALA A 34 13.50 2.66 13.57
N LYS A 35 13.80 1.45 13.09
CA LYS A 35 14.46 1.18 11.80
C LYS A 35 13.75 0.08 11.04
N THR A 36 13.96 0.04 9.73
CA THR A 36 13.53 -1.06 8.86
C THR A 36 14.64 -2.10 8.69
N ASP A 37 14.38 -3.13 7.86
CA ASP A 37 15.36 -4.10 7.39
C ASP A 37 16.14 -3.62 6.16
N PHE A 38 16.16 -2.31 5.90
CA PHE A 38 16.86 -1.74 4.77
C PHE A 38 18.35 -2.10 4.82
N ASP A 39 18.83 -2.76 3.77
CA ASP A 39 20.20 -3.28 3.63
C ASP A 39 20.97 -2.66 2.46
N GLY A 40 20.45 -1.54 1.93
CA GLY A 40 21.09 -0.79 0.85
C GLY A 40 20.28 -0.81 -0.46
N ALA A 41 20.56 0.17 -1.31
CA ALA A 41 20.00 0.31 -2.65
C ALA A 41 21.13 0.70 -3.60
N ASP A 42 21.69 -0.30 -4.29
CA ASP A 42 22.73 -0.09 -5.29
C ASP A 42 22.16 -0.34 -6.69
N TYR A 43 22.06 0.75 -7.45
CA TYR A 43 21.60 0.76 -8.83
C TYR A 43 22.65 1.51 -9.69
N PRO A 44 23.74 0.81 -10.11
CA PRO A 44 24.89 1.45 -10.78
C PRO A 44 24.52 2.12 -12.10
N THR A 45 23.42 1.66 -12.73
CA THR A 45 22.92 2.24 -13.98
C THR A 45 21.44 2.59 -13.83
N PRO A 46 21.10 3.70 -13.18
CA PRO A 46 19.72 4.10 -13.02
C PRO A 46 19.10 4.48 -14.38
N TYR A 47 17.80 4.26 -14.48
CA TYR A 47 17.01 4.62 -15.65
C TYR A 47 17.00 6.14 -15.89
N LYS A 48 17.14 6.56 -17.15
CA LYS A 48 17.17 7.99 -17.56
C LYS A 48 16.13 8.35 -18.63
N GLY A 49 15.26 7.40 -18.98
CA GLY A 49 14.30 7.58 -20.09
C GLY A 49 13.02 8.33 -19.74
N GLY A 50 12.90 8.88 -18.52
CA GLY A 50 11.79 9.76 -18.11
C GLY A 50 10.47 9.07 -17.75
N LYS A 51 10.36 7.74 -17.84
CA LYS A 51 9.16 7.04 -17.31
C LYS A 51 9.12 7.15 -15.79
N LYS A 52 7.91 7.31 -15.26
CA LYS A 52 7.62 7.48 -13.84
C LYS A 52 6.81 6.31 -13.28
N VAL A 53 6.58 6.31 -11.98
CA VAL A 53 5.61 5.47 -11.29
C VAL A 53 4.48 6.37 -10.78
N LEU A 54 3.22 5.99 -11.05
CA LEU A 54 2.07 6.65 -10.45
C LEU A 54 1.78 5.98 -9.10
N MET A 55 2.01 6.67 -8.00
CA MET A 55 1.64 6.20 -6.67
C MET A 55 0.24 6.69 -6.32
N ILE A 56 -0.64 5.77 -5.92
CA ILE A 56 -1.98 6.08 -5.43
C ILE A 56 -2.01 5.84 -3.93
N GLY A 57 -2.07 6.94 -3.16
CA GLY A 57 -2.25 6.90 -1.71
C GLY A 57 -3.72 7.02 -1.30
N THR A 58 -4.03 6.60 -0.07
CA THR A 58 -5.33 6.91 0.53
C THR A 58 -5.35 8.33 1.09
N ASP A 59 -6.44 9.03 0.91
CA ASP A 59 -6.79 10.31 1.53
C ASP A 59 -7.82 10.16 2.66
N GLU A 60 -8.21 8.91 2.95
CA GLU A 60 -9.08 8.58 4.07
C GLU A 60 -8.29 8.28 5.34
N ARG A 61 -8.74 8.88 6.46
CA ARG A 61 -8.16 8.68 7.79
C ARG A 61 -8.89 7.59 8.57
N TYR A 62 -10.19 7.43 8.36
CA TYR A 62 -11.03 6.62 9.20
C TYR A 62 -11.69 5.49 8.46
N ILE A 63 -11.62 4.28 9.03
CA ILE A 63 -12.37 3.12 8.58
C ILE A 63 -13.45 2.82 9.61
N LEU A 64 -14.70 2.77 9.18
CA LEU A 64 -15.82 2.33 10.03
C LEU A 64 -15.72 0.82 10.24
N MET A 65 -15.59 0.42 11.50
CA MET A 65 -15.50 -0.97 11.92
C MET A 65 -16.90 -1.58 12.13
N GLN A 66 -17.01 -2.91 12.16
CA GLN A 66 -18.32 -3.59 12.37
C GLN A 66 -19.01 -3.21 13.69
N ASN A 67 -18.26 -2.88 14.72
CA ASN A 67 -18.78 -2.46 16.02
C ASN A 67 -19.16 -0.98 16.09
N GLY A 68 -19.09 -0.24 14.99
CA GLY A 68 -19.41 1.18 14.91
C GLY A 68 -18.31 2.12 15.38
N SER A 69 -17.15 1.62 15.81
CA SER A 69 -15.97 2.46 16.05
C SER A 69 -15.29 2.86 14.74
N MET A 70 -14.45 3.90 14.80
CA MET A 70 -13.62 4.36 13.70
C MET A 70 -12.16 3.98 13.96
N PHE A 71 -11.51 3.29 13.02
CA PHE A 71 -10.07 3.07 13.08
C PHE A 71 -9.34 4.24 12.43
N SER A 72 -8.53 4.96 13.22
CA SER A 72 -7.67 6.04 12.74
C SER A 72 -6.43 5.42 12.10
N THR A 73 -6.36 5.41 10.78
CA THR A 73 -5.37 4.71 9.96
C THR A 73 -4.89 5.56 8.79
N GLY A 74 -4.33 4.97 7.79
CA GLY A 74 -3.82 5.59 6.55
C GLY A 74 -3.01 4.60 5.75
N ASN A 75 -2.08 5.08 4.93
CA ASN A 75 -1.03 4.25 4.37
C ASN A 75 0.07 3.99 5.39
N HIS A 76 0.59 2.77 5.42
CA HIS A 76 1.72 2.42 6.28
C HIS A 76 3.01 3.03 5.73
N PRO A 77 3.76 3.85 6.52
CA PRO A 77 4.89 4.62 6.01
C PRO A 77 6.02 3.76 5.45
N VAL A 78 6.35 2.62 6.07
CA VAL A 78 7.39 1.71 5.57
C VAL A 78 6.99 1.11 4.23
N GLU A 79 5.72 0.68 4.10
CA GLU A 79 5.19 0.07 2.89
C GLU A 79 5.11 1.04 1.70
N MET A 80 4.92 2.31 1.97
CA MET A 80 4.95 3.35 0.95
C MET A 80 6.39 3.76 0.63
N LEU A 81 7.13 4.17 1.65
CA LEU A 81 8.36 4.93 1.45
C LEU A 81 9.56 4.07 1.10
N LEU A 82 9.66 2.84 1.61
CA LEU A 82 10.82 2.00 1.33
C LEU A 82 10.82 1.46 -0.12
N PRO A 83 9.70 0.97 -0.69
CA PRO A 83 9.63 0.69 -2.12
C PRO A 83 9.85 1.95 -2.98
N MET A 84 9.31 3.12 -2.57
CA MET A 84 9.58 4.38 -3.28
C MET A 84 11.08 4.72 -3.29
N TYR A 85 11.79 4.48 -2.19
CA TYR A 85 13.23 4.73 -2.12
C TYR A 85 14.00 3.91 -3.17
N HIS A 86 13.73 2.61 -3.27
CA HIS A 86 14.37 1.74 -4.25
C HIS A 86 14.07 2.17 -5.69
N LEU A 87 12.82 2.43 -6.01
CA LEU A 87 12.40 2.85 -7.35
C LEU A 87 12.98 4.22 -7.74
N ASP A 88 12.98 5.16 -6.80
CA ASP A 88 13.58 6.49 -7.00
C ASP A 88 15.10 6.39 -7.26
N LYS A 89 15.82 5.58 -6.48
CA LYS A 89 17.24 5.31 -6.68
C LYS A 89 17.53 4.58 -7.99
N ALA A 90 16.59 3.78 -8.46
CA ALA A 90 16.65 3.14 -9.77
C ALA A 90 16.32 4.08 -10.93
N GLY A 91 15.96 5.35 -10.67
CA GLY A 91 15.71 6.38 -11.67
C GLY A 91 14.24 6.55 -12.09
N PHE A 92 13.30 5.94 -11.35
CA PHE A 92 11.86 6.09 -11.59
C PHE A 92 11.26 7.06 -10.57
N GLU A 93 11.04 8.30 -10.99
CA GLU A 93 10.37 9.30 -10.16
C GLU A 93 8.88 8.99 -9.98
N PHE A 94 8.28 9.60 -8.94
CA PHE A 94 6.86 9.42 -8.65
C PHE A 94 6.05 10.67 -8.96
N ASP A 95 4.88 10.44 -9.56
CA ASP A 95 3.73 11.29 -9.38
C ASP A 95 2.81 10.66 -8.32
N VAL A 96 2.20 11.52 -7.51
CA VAL A 96 1.37 11.10 -6.37
C VAL A 96 -0.06 11.53 -6.62
N ALA A 97 -0.98 10.59 -6.51
CA ALA A 97 -2.41 10.84 -6.60
C ALA A 97 -3.17 10.27 -5.40
N THR A 98 -4.31 10.84 -5.12
CA THR A 98 -5.37 10.29 -4.26
C THR A 98 -6.69 10.38 -5.01
N LEU A 99 -7.73 9.71 -4.51
CA LEU A 99 -9.03 9.74 -5.19
C LEU A 99 -9.62 11.15 -5.25
N SER A 100 -9.52 11.92 -4.16
CA SER A 100 -10.09 13.27 -4.07
C SER A 100 -9.11 14.41 -4.38
N GLY A 101 -7.80 14.14 -4.40
CA GLY A 101 -6.75 15.16 -4.44
C GLY A 101 -6.39 15.74 -3.06
N ASN A 102 -7.00 15.24 -1.98
CA ASN A 102 -6.64 15.61 -0.62
C ASN A 102 -5.32 14.97 -0.19
N PRO A 103 -4.62 15.54 0.82
CA PRO A 103 -3.34 15.01 1.29
C PRO A 103 -3.38 13.54 1.66
N VAL A 104 -2.34 12.81 1.25
CA VAL A 104 -2.14 11.41 1.62
C VAL A 104 -2.13 11.27 3.13
N LYS A 105 -2.89 10.30 3.66
CA LYS A 105 -2.90 9.96 5.07
C LYS A 105 -1.87 8.87 5.34
N LEU A 106 -0.99 9.14 6.30
CA LEU A 106 0.02 8.19 6.77
C LEU A 106 -0.25 7.80 8.22
N GLU A 107 0.03 6.55 8.53
CA GLU A 107 0.09 6.02 9.89
C GLU A 107 1.39 6.51 10.56
N MET A 108 1.42 7.81 10.95
CA MET A 108 2.64 8.45 11.48
C MET A 108 3.18 7.79 12.73
N TRP A 109 2.35 7.06 13.47
CA TRP A 109 2.74 6.25 14.61
C TRP A 109 3.59 5.02 14.23
N ALA A 110 3.60 4.62 12.95
CA ALA A 110 4.46 3.56 12.41
C ALA A 110 5.70 4.09 11.66
N MET A 111 5.95 5.41 11.67
CA MET A 111 7.11 6.00 11.01
C MET A 111 8.42 5.56 11.69
N PRO A 112 9.37 4.91 10.98
CA PRO A 112 10.64 4.49 11.56
C PRO A 112 11.56 5.72 11.70
N GLY A 113 11.56 6.33 12.89
CA GLY A 113 12.20 7.63 13.16
C GLY A 113 13.72 7.66 13.02
N GLU A 114 14.39 6.51 13.05
CA GLU A 114 15.85 6.38 12.91
C GLU A 114 16.28 5.80 11.56
N ASP A 115 15.36 5.60 10.62
CA ASP A 115 15.66 5.06 9.29
C ASP A 115 15.91 6.20 8.30
N GLU A 116 17.17 6.41 7.93
CA GLU A 116 17.57 7.51 7.05
C GLU A 116 17.06 7.32 5.60
N ALA A 117 16.92 6.09 5.11
CA ALA A 117 16.36 5.84 3.78
C ALA A 117 14.91 6.29 3.73
N VAL A 118 14.09 5.86 4.71
CA VAL A 118 12.67 6.26 4.80
C VAL A 118 12.52 7.76 5.01
N LYS A 119 13.30 8.36 5.91
CA LYS A 119 13.25 9.81 6.19
C LYS A 119 13.62 10.64 4.97
N SER A 120 14.65 10.25 4.23
CA SER A 120 15.12 10.99 3.05
C SER A 120 14.09 10.97 1.93
N ILE A 121 13.49 9.81 1.63
CA ILE A 121 12.47 9.71 0.59
C ILE A 121 11.17 10.41 1.00
N TYR A 122 10.80 10.34 2.28
CA TYR A 122 9.68 11.10 2.83
C TYR A 122 9.88 12.59 2.63
N ALA A 123 11.04 13.13 3.00
CA ALA A 123 11.37 14.55 2.83
C ALA A 123 11.31 14.97 1.34
N LYS A 124 11.85 14.14 0.44
CA LYS A 124 11.82 14.40 -1.02
C LYS A 124 10.41 14.52 -1.56
N TYR A 125 9.51 13.58 -1.19
CA TYR A 125 8.16 13.53 -1.74
C TYR A 125 7.10 14.22 -0.88
N LEU A 126 7.46 14.77 0.28
CA LEU A 126 6.52 15.46 1.17
C LEU A 126 5.66 16.52 0.49
N PRO A 127 6.19 17.38 -0.42
CA PRO A 127 5.36 18.35 -1.13
C PRO A 127 4.25 17.66 -1.96
N LYS A 128 4.56 16.56 -2.65
CA LYS A 128 3.58 15.78 -3.44
C LYS A 128 2.60 15.00 -2.55
N LEU A 129 3.03 14.51 -1.38
CA LEU A 129 2.15 13.84 -0.42
C LEU A 129 1.15 14.80 0.22
N LYS A 130 1.55 16.07 0.43
CA LYS A 130 0.69 17.13 0.98
C LYS A 130 -0.26 17.73 -0.05
N ALA A 131 0.13 17.74 -1.31
CA ALA A 131 -0.65 18.29 -2.41
C ALA A 131 -0.63 17.29 -3.60
N PRO A 132 -1.23 16.10 -3.43
CA PRO A 132 -1.31 15.11 -4.50
C PRO A 132 -2.28 15.59 -5.59
N GLN A 133 -2.16 14.98 -6.75
CA GLN A 133 -3.12 15.19 -7.82
C GLN A 133 -4.39 14.36 -7.57
N LYS A 134 -5.52 14.83 -8.07
CA LYS A 134 -6.73 14.02 -8.08
C LYS A 134 -6.61 12.96 -9.17
N LEU A 135 -6.86 11.68 -8.83
CA LEU A 135 -6.69 10.58 -9.78
C LEU A 135 -7.51 10.78 -11.07
N ALA A 136 -8.74 11.28 -10.95
CA ALA A 136 -9.60 11.54 -12.10
C ALA A 136 -8.96 12.51 -13.12
N ASP A 137 -8.19 13.50 -12.66
CA ASP A 137 -7.54 14.50 -13.52
C ASP A 137 -6.34 13.93 -14.28
N LEU A 138 -5.69 12.89 -13.71
CA LEU A 138 -4.57 12.19 -14.33
C LEU A 138 -5.00 11.04 -15.24
N LEU A 139 -6.22 10.58 -15.13
CA LEU A 139 -6.64 9.28 -15.66
C LEU A 139 -6.45 9.18 -17.17
N GLU A 140 -6.83 10.20 -17.95
CA GLU A 140 -6.69 10.18 -19.42
C GLU A 140 -5.22 10.02 -19.83
N GLN A 141 -4.31 10.77 -19.20
CA GLN A 141 -2.88 10.66 -19.44
C GLN A 141 -2.33 9.29 -18.96
N ALA A 142 -2.81 8.80 -17.82
CA ALA A 142 -2.32 7.56 -17.24
C ALA A 142 -2.70 6.34 -18.09
N VAL A 143 -3.86 6.35 -18.73
CA VAL A 143 -4.35 5.24 -19.58
C VAL A 143 -3.96 5.38 -21.05
N ALA A 144 -3.36 6.48 -21.49
CA ALA A 144 -2.94 6.70 -22.88
C ALA A 144 -1.83 5.72 -23.32
N ASP A 145 -1.65 5.52 -24.63
CA ASP A 145 -0.60 4.64 -25.15
C ASP A 145 0.80 5.18 -24.88
N ASP A 146 0.97 6.48 -24.97
CA ASP A 146 2.19 7.23 -24.70
C ASP A 146 2.33 7.67 -23.23
N SER A 147 1.53 7.12 -22.32
CA SER A 147 1.56 7.44 -20.90
C SER A 147 2.98 7.53 -20.33
N PRO A 148 3.26 8.51 -19.48
CA PRO A 148 4.55 8.61 -18.82
C PRO A 148 4.81 7.53 -17.76
N TYR A 149 3.81 6.71 -17.42
CA TYR A 149 3.90 5.78 -16.32
C TYR A 149 4.31 4.37 -16.75
N ALA A 150 5.44 3.90 -16.19
CA ALA A 150 5.92 2.51 -16.32
C ALA A 150 5.14 1.55 -15.43
N ALA A 151 4.70 2.04 -14.28
CA ALA A 151 3.96 1.28 -13.28
C ALA A 151 2.98 2.16 -12.50
N VAL A 152 1.96 1.51 -11.91
CA VAL A 152 1.18 2.03 -10.81
C VAL A 152 1.63 1.35 -9.51
N PHE A 153 1.74 2.12 -8.43
CA PHE A 153 2.06 1.63 -7.10
C PHE A 153 0.94 1.99 -6.12
N VAL A 154 0.34 0.98 -5.49
CA VAL A 154 -0.66 1.15 -4.44
C VAL A 154 -0.08 0.58 -3.14
N PRO A 155 0.47 1.42 -2.25
CA PRO A 155 1.01 0.97 -0.97
C PRO A 155 -0.09 0.47 -0.05
N GLY A 156 0.30 -0.33 0.95
CA GLY A 156 -0.63 -0.84 1.94
C GLY A 156 -0.88 0.11 3.12
N GLY A 157 -1.27 -0.48 4.24
CA GLY A 157 -1.93 0.16 5.38
C GLY A 157 -3.44 -0.02 5.28
N HIS A 158 -4.12 -0.11 6.42
CA HIS A 158 -5.57 -0.37 6.42
C HIS A 158 -6.38 0.75 5.73
N GLY A 159 -5.86 1.97 5.68
CA GLY A 159 -6.53 3.10 5.02
C GLY A 159 -6.86 2.86 3.54
N VAL A 160 -6.12 1.98 2.84
CA VAL A 160 -6.39 1.64 1.45
C VAL A 160 -7.77 0.97 1.26
N LEU A 161 -8.32 0.36 2.31
CA LEU A 161 -9.63 -0.30 2.28
C LEU A 161 -10.79 0.69 2.08
N ALA A 162 -10.57 1.98 2.36
CA ALA A 162 -11.54 3.03 2.15
C ALA A 162 -11.44 3.62 0.72
N GLY A 163 -12.48 3.50 -0.06
CA GLY A 163 -12.60 4.13 -1.38
C GLY A 163 -11.89 3.41 -2.52
N ILE A 164 -10.59 3.17 -2.42
CA ILE A 164 -9.77 2.59 -3.51
C ILE A 164 -10.36 1.30 -4.11
N PRO A 165 -10.79 0.30 -3.33
CA PRO A 165 -11.35 -0.95 -3.86
C PRO A 165 -12.67 -0.79 -4.62
N HIS A 166 -13.33 0.34 -4.45
CA HIS A 166 -14.64 0.64 -5.04
C HIS A 166 -14.60 1.74 -6.09
N SER A 167 -13.38 2.26 -6.40
CA SER A 167 -13.21 3.38 -7.33
C SER A 167 -13.28 2.92 -8.80
N ARG A 168 -14.11 3.59 -9.58
CA ARG A 168 -14.19 3.41 -11.04
C ARG A 168 -12.95 3.94 -11.75
N GLU A 169 -12.27 4.95 -11.19
CA GLU A 169 -11.01 5.48 -11.70
C GLU A 169 -9.90 4.45 -11.53
N VAL A 170 -9.80 3.80 -10.36
CA VAL A 170 -8.84 2.71 -10.12
C VAL A 170 -9.14 1.51 -11.02
N LYS A 171 -10.42 1.11 -11.16
CA LYS A 171 -10.84 0.08 -12.12
C LYS A 171 -10.32 0.38 -13.52
N ARG A 172 -10.61 1.58 -14.05
CA ARG A 172 -10.22 1.98 -15.39
C ARG A 172 -8.69 1.98 -15.56
N LEU A 173 -7.98 2.49 -14.57
CA LEU A 173 -6.51 2.53 -14.56
C LEU A 173 -5.91 1.13 -14.59
N LEU A 174 -6.33 0.23 -13.69
CA LEU A 174 -5.78 -1.12 -13.61
C LEU A 174 -6.10 -1.95 -14.85
N ASN A 175 -7.32 -1.85 -15.39
CA ASN A 175 -7.68 -2.50 -16.65
C ASN A 175 -6.82 -2.02 -17.82
N ALA A 176 -6.57 -0.72 -17.92
CA ALA A 176 -5.71 -0.17 -18.96
C ALA A 176 -4.26 -0.64 -18.80
N PHE A 177 -3.75 -0.73 -17.56
CA PHE A 177 -2.39 -1.23 -17.29
C PHE A 177 -2.24 -2.70 -17.68
N LEU A 178 -3.24 -3.53 -17.41
CA LEU A 178 -3.25 -4.93 -17.86
C LEU A 178 -3.25 -5.04 -19.38
N VAL A 179 -4.15 -4.34 -20.06
CA VAL A 179 -4.27 -4.39 -21.53
C VAL A 179 -2.99 -3.89 -22.22
N LYS A 180 -2.31 -2.89 -21.62
CA LYS A 180 -1.10 -2.27 -22.15
C LYS A 180 0.18 -2.91 -21.62
N ASP A 181 0.10 -4.06 -20.97
CA ASP A 181 1.22 -4.82 -20.40
C ASP A 181 2.14 -3.96 -19.50
N ARG A 182 1.53 -3.08 -18.66
CA ARG A 182 2.22 -2.23 -17.70
C ARG A 182 2.19 -2.83 -16.30
N TYR A 183 3.13 -2.41 -15.45
CA TYR A 183 3.31 -3.01 -14.14
C TYR A 183 2.35 -2.44 -13.09
N ILE A 184 1.91 -3.33 -12.20
CA ILE A 184 1.14 -3.01 -10.99
C ILE A 184 1.94 -3.51 -9.80
N ILE A 185 2.18 -2.64 -8.82
CA ILE A 185 2.97 -2.93 -7.62
C ILE A 185 2.10 -2.65 -6.41
N THR A 186 2.02 -3.59 -5.47
CA THR A 186 1.21 -3.40 -4.25
C THR A 186 1.66 -4.37 -3.15
N LEU A 187 1.33 -4.11 -1.87
CA LEU A 187 1.66 -5.00 -0.76
C LEU A 187 0.71 -4.87 0.41
N CYS A 188 0.77 -5.83 1.33
CA CYS A 188 0.00 -5.85 2.57
C CYS A 188 -1.50 -5.78 2.29
N HIS A 189 -2.20 -4.72 2.70
CA HIS A 189 -3.61 -4.47 2.34
C HIS A 189 -3.78 -3.80 0.98
N GLY A 190 -2.71 -3.28 0.39
CA GLY A 190 -2.73 -2.64 -0.94
C GLY A 190 -3.39 -3.47 -2.04
N PRO A 191 -3.24 -4.83 -2.09
CA PRO A 191 -3.95 -5.67 -3.05
C PRO A 191 -5.48 -5.56 -3.04
N ALA A 192 -6.07 -4.91 -2.03
CA ALA A 192 -7.48 -4.52 -2.07
C ALA A 192 -7.83 -3.68 -3.32
N CYS A 193 -6.89 -2.93 -3.90
CA CYS A 193 -7.08 -2.20 -5.15
C CYS A 193 -7.50 -3.11 -6.31
N LEU A 194 -7.09 -4.40 -6.27
CA LEU A 194 -7.45 -5.39 -7.28
C LEU A 194 -8.95 -5.75 -7.26
N LEU A 195 -9.70 -5.35 -6.24
CA LEU A 195 -11.16 -5.47 -6.20
C LEU A 195 -11.85 -4.43 -7.10
N ALA A 196 -11.22 -3.28 -7.36
CA ALA A 196 -11.82 -2.22 -8.17
C ALA A 196 -12.24 -2.68 -9.59
N PRO A 197 -11.47 -3.51 -10.32
CA PRO A 197 -11.91 -4.07 -11.60
C PRO A 197 -13.17 -4.94 -11.57
N ALA A 198 -13.59 -5.42 -10.39
CA ALA A 198 -14.83 -6.18 -10.24
C ALA A 198 -16.08 -5.29 -10.02
N VAL A 199 -15.88 -3.99 -9.80
CA VAL A 199 -16.99 -3.05 -9.60
C VAL A 199 -17.88 -2.99 -10.86
N ASP A 200 -19.17 -3.26 -10.68
CA ASP A 200 -20.18 -3.29 -11.78
C ASP A 200 -19.86 -4.32 -12.89
N GLU A 201 -19.07 -5.37 -12.59
CA GLU A 201 -18.73 -6.44 -13.53
C GLU A 201 -19.23 -7.79 -13.05
N LYS A 202 -19.32 -8.73 -13.98
CA LYS A 202 -19.62 -10.12 -13.65
C LYS A 202 -18.35 -10.83 -13.18
N PRO A 203 -18.42 -11.77 -12.22
CA PRO A 203 -17.27 -12.50 -11.72
C PRO A 203 -16.46 -13.24 -12.80
N GLU A 204 -17.10 -13.67 -13.89
CA GLU A 204 -16.43 -14.32 -15.03
C GLU A 204 -15.51 -13.40 -15.80
N ASP A 205 -15.81 -12.09 -15.82
CA ASP A 205 -15.06 -11.05 -16.56
C ASP A 205 -13.93 -10.44 -15.73
N TYR A 206 -13.72 -10.93 -14.50
CA TYR A 206 -12.72 -10.38 -13.59
C TYR A 206 -11.28 -10.65 -14.09
N PRO A 207 -10.49 -9.58 -14.34
CA PRO A 207 -9.23 -9.72 -15.07
C PRO A 207 -8.08 -10.34 -14.27
N PHE A 208 -8.14 -10.35 -12.93
CA PHE A 208 -7.11 -10.96 -12.10
C PHE A 208 -7.42 -12.39 -11.68
N LYS A 209 -8.45 -13.02 -12.25
CA LYS A 209 -8.76 -14.41 -12.01
C LYS A 209 -7.58 -15.32 -12.38
N GLY A 210 -7.17 -16.16 -11.43
CA GLY A 210 -6.03 -17.07 -11.58
C GLY A 210 -4.66 -16.43 -11.36
N TYR A 211 -4.58 -15.13 -11.03
CA TYR A 211 -3.33 -14.53 -10.59
C TYR A 211 -2.92 -15.04 -9.21
N GLU A 212 -1.62 -15.17 -9.01
CA GLU A 212 -0.98 -15.58 -7.77
C GLU A 212 -0.38 -14.35 -7.09
N ILE A 213 -0.74 -14.12 -5.81
CA ILE A 213 -0.34 -12.93 -5.07
C ILE A 213 0.10 -13.23 -3.65
N CYS A 214 0.89 -12.30 -3.07
CA CYS A 214 1.03 -12.14 -1.63
C CYS A 214 0.14 -10.99 -1.16
N VAL A 215 -0.47 -11.14 0.02
CA VAL A 215 -1.38 -10.17 0.64
C VAL A 215 -1.31 -10.30 2.16
N PHE A 216 -1.70 -9.28 2.92
CA PHE A 216 -1.80 -9.40 4.37
C PHE A 216 -2.82 -10.49 4.75
N PRO A 217 -2.45 -11.42 5.65
CA PRO A 217 -3.32 -12.56 5.97
C PRO A 217 -4.56 -12.14 6.76
N ASP A 218 -5.74 -12.49 6.27
CA ASP A 218 -7.03 -12.24 6.93
C ASP A 218 -7.09 -12.81 8.36
N ALA A 219 -6.39 -13.93 8.61
CA ALA A 219 -6.33 -14.56 9.93
C ALA A 219 -5.68 -13.66 11.00
N LEU A 220 -4.79 -12.73 10.63
CA LEU A 220 -4.22 -11.78 11.56
C LEU A 220 -5.21 -10.65 11.86
N ASP A 221 -5.96 -10.18 10.87
CA ASP A 221 -6.99 -9.14 11.07
C ASP A 221 -8.18 -9.64 11.87
N THR A 222 -8.52 -10.93 11.77
CA THR A 222 -9.60 -11.52 12.55
C THR A 222 -9.16 -12.05 13.92
N GLY A 223 -7.86 -12.19 14.15
CA GLY A 223 -7.27 -12.73 15.38
C GLY A 223 -6.34 -11.75 16.10
N ALA A 224 -5.04 -11.91 15.90
CA ALA A 224 -4.02 -11.21 16.69
C ALA A 224 -4.19 -9.68 16.70
N ASN A 225 -4.55 -9.06 15.59
CA ASN A 225 -4.73 -7.60 15.51
C ASN A 225 -5.86 -7.09 16.42
N LEU A 226 -6.90 -7.89 16.62
CA LEU A 226 -7.98 -7.58 17.56
C LEU A 226 -7.55 -7.86 19.01
N GLU A 227 -6.90 -8.99 19.26
CA GLU A 227 -6.48 -9.44 20.59
C GLU A 227 -5.50 -8.48 21.25
N ILE A 228 -4.63 -7.85 20.49
CA ILE A 228 -3.64 -6.89 20.99
C ILE A 228 -4.12 -5.43 20.91
N GLY A 229 -5.33 -5.19 20.40
CA GLY A 229 -5.89 -3.85 20.26
C GLY A 229 -5.21 -3.01 19.18
N TYR A 230 -4.70 -3.65 18.12
CA TYR A 230 -4.19 -2.92 16.95
C TYR A 230 -5.32 -2.21 16.23
N MET A 231 -6.47 -2.86 16.10
CA MET A 231 -7.70 -2.29 15.59
C MET A 231 -8.76 -2.16 16.68
N PRO A 232 -9.62 -1.13 16.63
CA PRO A 232 -10.67 -0.91 17.66
C PRO A 232 -11.88 -1.82 17.51
N GLY A 233 -11.95 -2.63 16.44
CA GLY A 233 -13.02 -3.57 16.15
C GLY A 233 -12.75 -4.38 14.90
N PRO A 234 -13.62 -5.35 14.56
CA PRO A 234 -13.49 -6.15 13.36
C PRO A 234 -13.63 -5.31 12.08
N LEU A 235 -12.84 -5.62 11.05
CA LEU A 235 -12.95 -5.02 9.72
C LEU A 235 -14.33 -5.31 9.10
N PRO A 236 -14.88 -4.40 8.28
CA PRO A 236 -16.16 -4.61 7.62
C PRO A 236 -16.12 -5.76 6.60
N TRP A 237 -14.96 -6.05 6.05
CA TRP A 237 -14.70 -7.14 5.11
C TRP A 237 -13.19 -7.45 5.07
N LEU A 238 -12.84 -8.61 4.53
CA LEU A 238 -11.46 -9.13 4.47
C LEU A 238 -10.94 -9.13 3.04
N VAL A 239 -9.69 -8.73 2.85
CA VAL A 239 -9.07 -8.57 1.53
C VAL A 239 -8.87 -9.93 0.86
N GLY A 240 -8.25 -10.86 1.56
CA GLY A 240 -7.93 -12.18 1.03
C GLY A 240 -9.19 -12.97 0.64
N GLU A 241 -10.19 -12.99 1.52
CA GLU A 241 -11.48 -13.65 1.27
C GLU A 241 -12.15 -13.12 -0.01
N ASN A 242 -12.22 -11.79 -0.18
CA ASN A 242 -12.88 -11.20 -1.35
C ASN A 242 -12.10 -11.44 -2.64
N LEU A 243 -10.77 -11.37 -2.62
CA LEU A 243 -9.95 -11.70 -3.78
C LEU A 243 -10.05 -13.18 -4.15
N GLN A 244 -10.07 -14.09 -3.17
CA GLN A 244 -10.24 -15.53 -3.42
C GLN A 244 -11.61 -15.87 -4.02
N LYS A 245 -12.69 -15.19 -3.58
CA LYS A 245 -14.02 -15.33 -4.19
C LYS A 245 -14.04 -14.97 -5.68
N LEU A 246 -13.16 -14.06 -6.11
CA LEU A 246 -12.97 -13.68 -7.51
C LEU A 246 -11.97 -14.59 -8.26
N GLY A 247 -11.41 -15.60 -7.58
CA GLY A 247 -10.51 -16.56 -8.19
C GLY A 247 -9.03 -16.20 -8.17
N VAL A 248 -8.62 -15.20 -7.37
CA VAL A 248 -7.20 -14.91 -7.10
C VAL A 248 -6.64 -15.98 -6.14
N LYS A 249 -5.40 -16.37 -6.35
CA LYS A 249 -4.70 -17.34 -5.51
C LYS A 249 -3.74 -16.62 -4.55
N ILE A 250 -3.92 -16.83 -3.25
CA ILE A 250 -3.05 -16.28 -2.22
C ILE A 250 -1.97 -17.30 -1.88
N LEU A 251 -0.69 -16.90 -1.99
CA LEU A 251 0.46 -17.77 -1.81
C LEU A 251 0.91 -17.89 -0.35
N ASN A 252 0.84 -16.80 0.40
CA ASN A 252 1.31 -16.75 1.78
C ASN A 252 0.18 -17.09 2.78
N LYS A 253 0.57 -17.74 3.89
CA LYS A 253 -0.34 -18.06 5.02
C LYS A 253 -0.09 -17.15 6.23
N GLY A 254 1.06 -16.49 6.29
CA GLY A 254 1.49 -15.61 7.35
C GLY A 254 2.30 -14.45 6.78
N ILE A 255 2.89 -13.64 7.65
CA ILE A 255 3.79 -12.55 7.29
C ILE A 255 5.23 -13.01 7.47
N THR A 256 6.00 -13.02 6.37
CA THR A 256 7.40 -13.44 6.35
C THR A 256 8.30 -12.52 5.54
N GLY A 257 7.74 -11.44 5.00
CA GLY A 257 8.41 -10.58 4.03
C GLY A 257 8.42 -11.19 2.62
N GLN A 258 7.47 -12.11 2.35
CA GLN A 258 7.36 -12.75 1.04
C GLN A 258 6.92 -11.75 -0.02
N VAL A 259 7.62 -11.79 -1.16
CA VAL A 259 7.27 -11.05 -2.38
C VAL A 259 7.04 -12.03 -3.52
N HIS A 260 6.16 -11.65 -4.44
CA HIS A 260 5.88 -12.45 -5.62
C HIS A 260 5.63 -11.58 -6.84
N ARG A 261 6.02 -12.08 -8.01
CA ARG A 261 5.69 -11.49 -9.29
C ARG A 261 4.95 -12.51 -10.15
N ASP A 262 3.74 -12.19 -10.50
CA ASP A 262 2.97 -12.92 -11.51
C ASP A 262 2.70 -11.98 -12.70
N ARG A 263 3.29 -12.31 -13.87
CA ARG A 263 3.21 -11.46 -15.06
C ARG A 263 3.70 -10.03 -14.79
N LYS A 264 2.81 -9.04 -14.84
CA LYS A 264 3.11 -7.62 -14.56
C LYS A 264 2.65 -7.16 -13.16
N LEU A 265 2.12 -8.07 -12.35
CA LEU A 265 1.72 -7.79 -10.99
C LEU A 265 2.83 -8.21 -10.01
N ILE A 266 3.26 -7.27 -9.17
CA ILE A 266 4.28 -7.48 -8.13
C ILE A 266 3.61 -7.24 -6.79
N THR A 267 3.66 -8.22 -5.89
CA THR A 267 2.99 -8.16 -4.58
C THR A 267 3.91 -8.53 -3.43
N GLY A 268 3.59 -8.03 -2.23
CA GLY A 268 4.25 -8.38 -0.98
C GLY A 268 3.25 -8.61 0.15
N ASP A 269 3.62 -9.38 1.16
CA ASP A 269 2.70 -9.87 2.19
C ASP A 269 2.44 -8.87 3.34
N SER A 270 3.37 -7.92 3.59
CA SER A 270 3.32 -7.13 4.82
C SER A 270 4.36 -6.00 4.81
N PRO A 271 4.45 -5.17 5.87
CA PRO A 271 5.56 -4.23 6.03
C PRO A 271 6.95 -4.86 5.93
N LEU A 272 7.11 -6.12 6.36
CA LEU A 272 8.36 -6.88 6.25
C LEU A 272 8.77 -7.16 4.79
N ALA A 273 7.83 -7.10 3.86
CA ALA A 273 8.11 -7.28 2.43
C ALA A 273 8.63 -6.00 1.75
N SER A 274 8.58 -4.84 2.40
CA SER A 274 8.77 -3.53 1.76
C SER A 274 10.13 -3.38 1.09
N ASN A 275 11.22 -3.79 1.76
CA ASN A 275 12.58 -3.75 1.22
C ASN A 275 12.71 -4.65 -0.02
N ASN A 276 12.30 -5.90 0.11
CA ASN A 276 12.38 -6.88 -0.97
C ASN A 276 11.44 -6.54 -2.14
N LEU A 277 10.25 -5.99 -1.88
CA LEU A 277 9.33 -5.51 -2.91
C LEU A 277 9.96 -4.37 -3.71
N GLY A 278 10.55 -3.40 -3.02
CA GLY A 278 11.25 -2.29 -3.65
C GLY A 278 12.37 -2.75 -4.57
N LYS A 279 13.21 -3.68 -4.10
CA LYS A 279 14.29 -4.29 -4.91
C LYS A 279 13.75 -5.05 -6.12
N LEU A 280 12.73 -5.90 -5.92
CA LEU A 280 12.12 -6.67 -7.00
C LEU A 280 11.50 -5.76 -8.06
N ALA A 281 10.76 -4.73 -7.63
CA ALA A 281 10.13 -3.76 -8.52
C ALA A 281 11.18 -2.95 -9.31
N ALA A 282 12.21 -2.41 -8.62
CA ALA A 282 13.28 -1.66 -9.25
C ALA A 282 14.03 -2.50 -10.30
N LYS A 283 14.45 -3.71 -9.94
CA LYS A 283 15.08 -4.65 -10.87
C LYS A 283 14.18 -4.92 -12.09
N THR A 284 12.91 -5.22 -11.85
CA THR A 284 11.94 -5.53 -12.90
C THR A 284 11.75 -4.37 -13.88
N LEU A 285 11.62 -3.13 -13.37
CA LEU A 285 11.46 -1.96 -14.24
C LEU A 285 12.75 -1.62 -14.97
N LEU A 286 13.93 -1.77 -14.36
CA LEU A 286 15.22 -1.59 -15.04
C LEU A 286 15.38 -2.60 -16.20
N GLU A 287 15.06 -3.87 -15.99
CA GLU A 287 15.09 -4.90 -17.05
C GLU A 287 14.15 -4.57 -18.22
N ALA A 288 13.00 -3.94 -17.92
CA ALA A 288 12.01 -3.62 -18.94
C ALA A 288 12.30 -2.32 -19.71
N PHE A 289 12.90 -1.32 -19.07
CA PHE A 289 12.99 0.04 -19.62
C PHE A 289 14.42 0.58 -19.80
N ALA A 290 15.45 0.00 -19.15
CA ALA A 290 16.84 0.47 -19.22
C ALA A 290 17.64 -0.21 -20.35
N ARG A 291 17.01 -0.54 -21.48
CA ARG A 291 17.67 -1.08 -22.69
C ARG A 291 18.16 0.03 -23.59
#